data_17baf682f511c136640bcbc2272bd2fd
#
_entry.id   17baf682f511c136640bcbc2272bd2fd
#
_cell.length_a   1.000
_cell.length_b   1.000
_cell.length_c   1.000
_cell.angle_alpha   90.00
_cell.angle_beta   90.00
_cell.angle_gamma   90.00
#
_symmetry.space_group_name_H-M   'P 1'
#
loop_
_entity.id
_entity.type
_entity.pdbx_description
1 polymer ?
#
loop_
_entity_poly.entity_id
_entity_poly.type
_entity_poly.pdbx_seq_one_letter_code
_entity_poly.pdbx_strand_id
1 'polypeptide(L)'
;MKIYDCCIYFDENLMLDMRFNILNEHVDKFVVVEATRDHSGNPKKLNFDINSFKKFKEKIIYHVVEDIPQEVKNYKKGWSPNFYRENFHRDSISKAIENCDPEDLILISDADEIPNFDTINSSKIKKFALLRQKNFYYKINLQSENEWLGTGICYKKYLKSPQWLRNKRFLRRGFLRSLFFKTQIINNGGWHFSFL
;
A
#
# COMPACT_ATOMS: atom_id res chain seq x y z
N MET A 1 -20.02 -0.65 -5.17
CA MET A 1 -18.64 -1.05 -4.82
C MET A 1 -17.69 -0.11 -5.54
N LYS A 2 -16.91 0.62 -4.81
CA LYS A 2 -15.82 1.45 -5.31
C LYS A 2 -14.47 0.78 -5.04
N ILE A 3 -13.45 1.19 -5.78
CA ILE A 3 -12.08 0.68 -5.64
C ILE A 3 -11.19 1.83 -5.18
N TYR A 4 -10.55 1.63 -4.04
CA TYR A 4 -9.62 2.58 -3.42
C TYR A 4 -8.20 2.04 -3.50
N ASP A 5 -7.33 2.79 -4.14
CA ASP A 5 -5.91 2.49 -4.24
C ASP A 5 -5.14 3.36 -3.24
N CYS A 6 -4.57 2.75 -2.20
CA CYS A 6 -4.04 3.45 -1.05
C CYS A 6 -2.53 3.19 -0.90
N CYS A 7 -1.75 4.27 -0.80
CA CYS A 7 -0.32 4.19 -0.51
C CYS A 7 0.12 5.28 0.47
N ILE A 8 1.22 5.00 1.18
CA ILE A 8 1.99 6.02 1.87
C ILE A 8 2.94 6.68 0.86
N TYR A 9 3.21 7.97 1.08
CA TYR A 9 4.02 8.79 0.17
C TYR A 9 5.07 9.58 0.94
N PHE A 10 6.24 9.73 0.35
CA PHE A 10 7.35 10.52 0.87
C PHE A 10 7.81 11.59 -0.15
N ASP A 11 8.26 11.17 -1.35
CA ASP A 11 8.69 12.04 -2.45
C ASP A 11 8.65 11.34 -3.83
N GLU A 12 7.95 10.22 -3.93
CA GLU A 12 7.93 9.35 -5.11
C GLU A 12 7.01 9.89 -6.22
N ASN A 13 7.17 11.17 -6.64
CA ASN A 13 6.30 11.82 -7.63
C ASN A 13 6.21 11.04 -8.96
N LEU A 14 7.35 10.56 -9.47
CA LEU A 14 7.40 9.79 -10.72
C LEU A 14 6.59 8.49 -10.59
N MET A 15 6.72 7.80 -9.46
CA MET A 15 5.99 6.57 -9.20
C MET A 15 4.48 6.82 -9.07
N LEU A 16 4.09 7.91 -8.41
CA LEU A 16 2.68 8.29 -8.33
C LEU A 16 2.10 8.64 -9.70
N ASP A 17 2.84 9.36 -10.54
CA ASP A 17 2.37 9.70 -11.89
C ASP A 17 2.17 8.44 -12.73
N MET A 18 3.14 7.53 -12.74
CA MET A 18 3.01 6.23 -13.40
C MET A 18 1.81 5.44 -12.85
N ARG A 19 1.70 5.35 -11.52
CA ARG A 19 0.61 4.66 -10.83
C ARG A 19 -0.75 5.20 -11.21
N PHE A 20 -0.93 6.51 -11.15
CA PHE A 20 -2.21 7.15 -11.46
C PHE A 20 -2.58 6.95 -12.94
N ASN A 21 -1.64 7.08 -13.86
CA ASN A 21 -1.90 6.86 -15.29
C ASN A 21 -2.28 5.41 -15.59
N ILE A 22 -1.60 4.43 -14.99
CA ILE A 22 -1.87 3.01 -15.21
C ILE A 22 -3.22 2.59 -14.60
N LEU A 23 -3.53 3.11 -13.41
CA LEU A 23 -4.69 2.64 -12.62
C LEU A 23 -5.96 3.45 -12.85
N ASN A 24 -5.90 4.57 -13.57
CA ASN A 24 -7.02 5.53 -13.66
C ASN A 24 -8.35 4.91 -14.11
N GLU A 25 -8.32 3.99 -15.08
CA GLU A 25 -9.54 3.38 -15.63
C GLU A 25 -10.15 2.31 -14.68
N HIS A 26 -9.40 1.90 -13.65
CA HIS A 26 -9.77 0.81 -12.76
C HIS A 26 -10.14 1.28 -11.34
N VAL A 27 -9.68 2.46 -10.95
CA VAL A 27 -9.74 2.95 -9.58
C VAL A 27 -10.69 4.13 -9.47
N ASP A 28 -11.57 4.11 -8.47
CA ASP A 28 -12.46 5.24 -8.17
C ASP A 28 -11.77 6.33 -7.36
N LYS A 29 -10.88 5.95 -6.43
CA LYS A 29 -10.13 6.87 -5.58
C LYS A 29 -8.69 6.44 -5.37
N PHE A 30 -7.78 7.41 -5.48
CA PHE A 30 -6.40 7.31 -5.07
C PHE A 30 -6.25 7.93 -3.68
N VAL A 31 -5.80 7.16 -2.71
CA VAL A 31 -5.57 7.62 -1.34
C VAL A 31 -4.07 7.76 -1.12
N VAL A 32 -3.62 9.00 -1.01
CA VAL A 32 -2.22 9.36 -0.77
C VAL A 32 -2.09 9.84 0.66
N VAL A 33 -1.28 9.15 1.46
CA VAL A 33 -1.07 9.50 2.87
C VAL A 33 0.37 9.92 3.07
N GLU A 34 0.57 11.15 3.51
CA GLU A 34 1.89 11.73 3.76
C GLU A 34 2.01 12.19 5.21
N ALA A 35 3.19 12.03 5.79
CA ALA A 35 3.46 12.40 7.16
C ALA A 35 4.34 13.66 7.27
N THR A 36 4.16 14.41 8.35
CA THR A 36 5.00 15.57 8.69
C THR A 36 6.37 15.20 9.28
N ARG A 37 6.62 13.90 9.47
CA ARG A 37 7.90 13.33 9.90
C ARG A 37 8.28 12.15 9.03
N ASP A 38 9.59 11.94 8.86
CA ASP A 38 10.13 10.72 8.26
C ASP A 38 10.05 9.52 9.25
N HIS A 39 10.37 8.34 8.75
CA HIS A 39 10.36 7.14 9.59
C HIS A 39 11.50 7.12 10.62
N SER A 40 12.51 7.98 10.48
CA SER A 40 13.54 8.18 11.52
C SER A 40 13.05 9.10 12.65
N GLY A 41 11.92 9.78 12.45
CA GLY A 41 11.29 10.68 13.43
C GLY A 41 11.65 12.14 13.24
N ASN A 42 12.42 12.49 12.19
CA ASN A 42 12.79 13.87 11.89
C ASN A 42 11.62 14.61 11.24
N PRO A 43 11.39 15.89 11.56
CA PRO A 43 10.42 16.70 10.85
C PRO A 43 10.77 16.79 9.36
N LYS A 44 9.77 16.74 8.49
CA LYS A 44 9.91 16.95 7.06
C LYS A 44 8.83 17.89 6.53
N LYS A 45 9.11 18.55 5.41
CA LYS A 45 8.10 19.27 4.65
C LYS A 45 7.20 18.30 3.92
N LEU A 46 5.97 18.73 3.66
CA LEU A 46 5.06 18.00 2.78
C LEU A 46 5.51 18.20 1.32
N ASN A 47 5.62 17.11 0.60
CA ASN A 47 6.12 17.08 -0.78
C ASN A 47 4.99 16.89 -1.81
N PHE A 48 3.82 16.38 -1.37
CA PHE A 48 2.71 16.14 -2.28
C PHE A 48 2.05 17.44 -2.73
N ASP A 49 2.07 17.70 -4.04
CA ASP A 49 1.33 18.80 -4.66
C ASP A 49 0.26 18.24 -5.60
N ILE A 50 -1.00 18.39 -5.21
CA ILE A 50 -2.15 17.95 -5.99
C ILE A 50 -2.23 18.64 -7.37
N ASN A 51 -1.62 19.83 -7.52
CA ASN A 51 -1.60 20.54 -8.79
C ASN A 51 -0.67 19.90 -9.81
N SER A 52 0.30 19.10 -9.38
CA SER A 52 1.12 18.27 -10.26
C SER A 52 0.33 17.13 -10.89
N PHE A 53 -0.80 16.77 -10.29
CA PHE A 53 -1.66 15.64 -10.70
C PHE A 53 -3.09 16.10 -11.09
N LYS A 54 -3.21 17.26 -11.75
CA LYS A 54 -4.50 17.88 -12.10
C LYS A 54 -5.48 16.95 -12.79
N LYS A 55 -4.99 16.07 -13.67
CA LYS A 55 -5.79 15.08 -14.41
C LYS A 55 -6.58 14.15 -13.48
N PHE A 56 -6.04 13.88 -12.29
CA PHE A 56 -6.58 12.91 -11.33
C PHE A 56 -7.20 13.56 -10.10
N LYS A 57 -7.21 14.89 -10.02
CA LYS A 57 -7.56 15.67 -8.82
C LYS A 57 -8.88 15.21 -8.18
N GLU A 58 -9.91 14.95 -8.97
CA GLU A 58 -11.23 14.54 -8.49
C GLU A 58 -11.25 13.12 -7.88
N LYS A 59 -10.24 12.33 -8.19
CA LYS A 59 -10.07 10.97 -7.63
C LYS A 59 -9.13 10.93 -6.44
N ILE A 60 -8.32 11.97 -6.19
CA ILE A 60 -7.33 11.98 -5.13
C ILE A 60 -7.96 12.33 -3.79
N ILE A 61 -7.70 11.50 -2.79
CA ILE A 61 -7.89 11.77 -1.37
C ILE A 61 -6.51 11.92 -0.76
N TYR A 62 -6.13 13.14 -0.37
CA TYR A 62 -4.86 13.42 0.29
C TYR A 62 -5.07 13.55 1.79
N HIS A 63 -4.31 12.80 2.58
CA HIS A 63 -4.38 12.81 4.03
C HIS A 63 -2.99 13.05 4.64
N VAL A 64 -2.90 14.07 5.50
CA VAL A 64 -1.66 14.42 6.21
C VAL A 64 -1.68 13.81 7.61
N VAL A 65 -0.59 13.12 7.97
CA VAL A 65 -0.38 12.53 9.30
C VAL A 65 0.54 13.44 10.10
N GLU A 66 -0.03 14.16 11.05
CA GLU A 66 0.69 15.11 11.91
C GLU A 66 1.16 14.48 13.23
N ASP A 67 0.54 13.36 13.62
CA ASP A 67 0.67 12.71 14.91
C ASP A 67 1.60 11.48 14.91
N ILE A 68 2.52 11.38 13.94
CA ILE A 68 3.56 10.34 13.98
C ILE A 68 4.42 10.52 15.23
N PRO A 69 4.59 9.46 16.07
CA PRO A 69 5.34 9.52 17.30
C PRO A 69 6.80 9.94 17.07
N GLN A 70 7.21 11.04 17.70
CA GLN A 70 8.62 11.47 17.70
C GLN A 70 9.48 10.47 18.47
N GLU A 71 9.03 10.07 19.66
CA GLU A 71 9.69 9.06 20.48
C GLU A 71 8.88 7.77 20.50
N VAL A 72 9.56 6.63 20.34
CA VAL A 72 8.97 5.31 20.46
C VAL A 72 9.69 4.57 21.58
N LYS A 73 9.04 4.48 22.76
CA LYS A 73 9.64 3.89 23.96
C LYS A 73 9.37 2.39 24.11
N ASN A 74 8.19 1.93 23.66
CA ASN A 74 7.76 0.55 23.82
C ASN A 74 7.39 -0.05 22.46
N TYR A 75 8.30 -0.82 21.88
CA TYR A 75 8.05 -1.58 20.64
C TYR A 75 8.36 -3.06 20.83
N LYS A 76 7.73 -3.90 20.03
CA LYS A 76 7.94 -5.36 20.12
C LYS A 76 9.41 -5.71 19.92
N LYS A 77 9.89 -6.69 20.68
CA LYS A 77 11.25 -7.24 20.51
C LYS A 77 11.51 -7.58 19.03
N GLY A 78 12.59 -7.05 18.48
CA GLY A 78 12.96 -7.21 17.07
C GLY A 78 12.39 -6.16 16.11
N TRP A 79 11.62 -5.17 16.61
CA TRP A 79 11.18 -4.01 15.85
C TRP A 79 12.14 -2.83 16.09
N SER A 80 12.29 -1.95 15.08
CA SER A 80 12.97 -0.67 15.25
C SER A 80 11.96 0.46 15.42
N PRO A 81 12.34 1.62 15.99
CA PRO A 81 11.49 2.81 16.00
C PRO A 81 11.03 3.23 14.61
N ASN A 82 11.90 3.10 13.60
CA ASN A 82 11.58 3.41 12.21
C ASN A 82 10.45 2.53 11.68
N PHE A 83 10.54 1.22 11.91
CA PHE A 83 9.51 0.26 11.52
C PHE A 83 8.18 0.53 12.23
N TYR A 84 8.22 0.98 13.49
CA TYR A 84 7.01 1.37 14.21
C TYR A 84 6.35 2.58 13.56
N ARG A 85 7.13 3.62 13.21
CA ARG A 85 6.60 4.83 12.55
C ARG A 85 6.08 4.54 11.14
N GLU A 86 6.75 3.69 10.39
CA GLU A 86 6.28 3.20 9.10
C GLU A 86 4.91 2.51 9.22
N ASN A 87 4.76 1.63 10.22
CA ASN A 87 3.50 0.95 10.48
C ASN A 87 2.40 1.93 10.89
N PHE A 88 2.72 2.91 11.74
CA PHE A 88 1.79 3.97 12.15
C PHE A 88 1.35 4.81 10.95
N HIS A 89 2.30 5.24 10.13
CA HIS A 89 2.04 5.98 8.90
C HIS A 89 1.08 5.20 7.99
N ARG A 90 1.36 3.91 7.75
CA ARG A 90 0.49 3.07 6.91
C ARG A 90 -0.88 2.84 7.54
N ASP A 91 -0.98 2.64 8.86
CA ASP A 91 -2.27 2.47 9.53
C ASP A 91 -3.12 3.75 9.53
N SER A 92 -2.51 4.93 9.35
CA SER A 92 -3.22 6.20 9.19
C SER A 92 -4.04 6.29 7.90
N ILE A 93 -3.81 5.41 6.91
CA ILE A 93 -4.70 5.22 5.75
C ILE A 93 -6.13 4.94 6.24
N SER A 94 -6.31 4.28 7.38
CA SER A 94 -7.64 3.99 7.96
C SER A 94 -8.49 5.25 8.15
N LYS A 95 -7.86 6.38 8.51
CA LYS A 95 -8.53 7.68 8.67
C LYS A 95 -9.04 8.22 7.33
N ALA A 96 -8.21 8.08 6.27
CA ALA A 96 -8.57 8.55 4.93
C ALA A 96 -9.69 7.75 4.26
N ILE A 97 -9.91 6.50 4.69
CA ILE A 97 -10.94 5.59 4.16
C ILE A 97 -12.05 5.28 5.18
N GLU A 98 -12.21 6.09 6.21
CA GLU A 98 -13.21 5.83 7.26
C GLU A 98 -14.64 5.77 6.73
N ASN A 99 -14.96 6.63 5.76
CA ASN A 99 -16.28 6.77 5.15
C ASN A 99 -16.52 5.85 3.93
N CYS A 100 -15.62 4.87 3.68
CA CYS A 100 -15.82 3.87 2.63
C CYS A 100 -16.94 2.89 3.00
N ASP A 101 -17.70 2.45 2.00
CA ASP A 101 -18.72 1.43 2.19
C ASP A 101 -18.07 0.07 2.57
N PRO A 102 -18.75 -0.75 3.38
CA PRO A 102 -18.25 -2.08 3.76
C PRO A 102 -17.89 -3.00 2.58
N GLU A 103 -18.57 -2.81 1.45
CA GLU A 103 -18.35 -3.59 0.21
C GLU A 103 -17.34 -2.95 -0.74
N ASP A 104 -16.73 -1.81 -0.40
CA ASP A 104 -15.69 -1.21 -1.21
C ASP A 104 -14.39 -2.03 -1.13
N LEU A 105 -13.68 -2.08 -2.24
CA LEU A 105 -12.43 -2.81 -2.38
C LEU A 105 -11.25 -1.88 -2.08
N ILE A 106 -10.44 -2.26 -1.10
CA ILE A 106 -9.30 -1.48 -0.62
C ILE A 106 -8.01 -2.21 -1.03
N LEU A 107 -7.16 -1.51 -1.76
CA LEU A 107 -5.80 -1.92 -2.09
C LEU A 107 -4.83 -1.15 -1.19
N ILE A 108 -3.91 -1.87 -0.54
CA ILE A 108 -2.86 -1.28 0.30
C ILE A 108 -1.51 -1.65 -0.30
N SER A 109 -0.75 -0.64 -0.70
CA SER A 109 0.55 -0.78 -1.37
C SER A 109 1.59 0.18 -0.79
N ASP A 110 2.85 -0.03 -1.13
CA ASP A 110 3.85 1.04 -1.15
C ASP A 110 3.75 1.78 -2.51
N ALA A 111 4.24 3.00 -2.62
CA ALA A 111 4.07 3.83 -3.82
C ALA A 111 4.65 3.16 -5.09
N ASP A 112 5.73 2.40 -4.91
CA ASP A 112 6.46 1.68 -5.95
C ASP A 112 5.88 0.29 -6.32
N GLU A 113 4.74 -0.10 -5.73
CA GLU A 113 4.03 -1.35 -6.01
C GLU A 113 2.79 -1.07 -6.87
N ILE A 114 2.86 -1.24 -8.16
CA ILE A 114 1.76 -0.96 -9.10
C ILE A 114 0.97 -2.25 -9.39
N PRO A 115 -0.32 -2.33 -9.02
CA PRO A 115 -1.19 -3.48 -9.32
C PRO A 115 -1.45 -3.66 -10.82
N ASN A 116 -1.58 -4.91 -11.25
CA ASN A 116 -2.09 -5.26 -12.58
C ASN A 116 -3.56 -5.67 -12.49
N PHE A 117 -4.45 -4.76 -12.89
CA PHE A 117 -5.89 -4.97 -12.81
C PHE A 117 -6.43 -6.04 -13.78
N ASP A 118 -5.72 -6.36 -14.86
CA ASP A 118 -6.11 -7.45 -15.77
C ASP A 118 -6.18 -8.82 -15.08
N THR A 119 -5.47 -8.96 -13.96
CA THR A 119 -5.43 -10.20 -13.17
C THR A 119 -6.37 -10.19 -11.97
N ILE A 120 -6.93 -9.03 -11.62
CA ILE A 120 -7.77 -8.85 -10.43
C ILE A 120 -9.23 -9.08 -10.80
N ASN A 121 -9.79 -10.18 -10.29
CA ASN A 121 -11.23 -10.42 -10.35
C ASN A 121 -11.82 -10.24 -8.94
N SER A 122 -12.49 -9.11 -8.71
CA SER A 122 -13.04 -8.75 -7.40
C SER A 122 -14.01 -9.80 -6.87
N SER A 123 -14.86 -10.39 -7.72
CA SER A 123 -15.84 -11.40 -7.30
C SER A 123 -15.19 -12.70 -6.80
N LYS A 124 -13.93 -12.95 -7.14
CA LYS A 124 -13.17 -14.12 -6.68
C LYS A 124 -12.37 -13.85 -5.40
N ILE A 125 -12.33 -12.61 -4.90
CA ILE A 125 -11.67 -12.29 -3.64
C ILE A 125 -12.59 -12.66 -2.48
N LYS A 126 -12.22 -13.69 -1.71
CA LYS A 126 -13.06 -14.17 -0.61
C LYS A 126 -13.14 -13.19 0.56
N LYS A 127 -12.01 -12.82 1.12
CA LYS A 127 -11.87 -11.82 2.21
C LYS A 127 -10.75 -10.86 1.92
N PHE A 128 -9.57 -11.40 1.62
CA PHE A 128 -8.37 -10.65 1.23
C PHE A 128 -7.49 -11.52 0.32
N ALA A 129 -6.69 -10.87 -0.50
CA ALA A 129 -5.68 -11.45 -1.35
C ALA A 129 -4.37 -10.65 -1.31
N LEU A 130 -3.28 -11.27 -1.70
CA LEU A 130 -2.00 -10.60 -1.95
C LEU A 130 -1.67 -10.73 -3.42
N LEU A 131 -1.11 -9.68 -3.99
CA LEU A 131 -0.61 -9.66 -5.35
C LEU A 131 0.84 -10.14 -5.37
N ARG A 132 1.12 -11.12 -6.24
CA ARG A 132 2.46 -11.53 -6.56
C ARG A 132 2.94 -10.72 -7.75
N GLN A 133 3.93 -9.86 -7.51
CA GLN A 133 4.40 -8.85 -8.45
C GLN A 133 5.80 -9.19 -8.94
N LYS A 134 6.09 -8.83 -10.19
CA LYS A 134 7.45 -8.85 -10.73
C LYS A 134 8.28 -7.80 -10.03
N ASN A 135 9.51 -8.11 -9.68
CA ASN A 135 10.38 -7.23 -8.91
C ASN A 135 11.48 -6.67 -9.81
N PHE A 136 11.66 -5.35 -9.79
CA PHE A 136 12.65 -4.61 -10.58
C PHE A 136 13.51 -3.78 -9.65
N TYR A 137 14.82 -3.70 -9.93
CA TYR A 137 15.76 -2.94 -9.14
C TYR A 137 16.48 -1.88 -9.98
N TYR A 138 16.53 -0.65 -9.48
CA TYR A 138 17.28 0.48 -10.05
C TYR A 138 16.88 0.91 -11.46
N LYS A 139 16.27 0.05 -12.25
CA LYS A 139 15.83 0.31 -13.63
C LYS A 139 14.55 -0.46 -13.93
N ILE A 140 13.68 0.12 -14.74
CA ILE A 140 12.40 -0.49 -15.13
C ILE A 140 12.55 -1.78 -15.98
N ASN A 141 13.73 -2.05 -16.50
CA ASN A 141 14.05 -3.24 -17.31
C ASN A 141 14.99 -4.24 -16.62
N LEU A 142 15.39 -3.98 -15.38
CA LEU A 142 16.22 -4.91 -14.60
C LEU A 142 15.36 -5.74 -13.66
N GLN A 143 14.77 -6.80 -14.21
CA GLN A 143 13.90 -7.71 -13.46
C GLN A 143 14.73 -8.69 -12.61
N SER A 144 14.37 -8.83 -11.33
CA SER A 144 14.88 -9.88 -10.44
C SER A 144 14.17 -11.21 -10.70
N GLU A 145 14.87 -12.33 -10.47
CA GLU A 145 14.27 -13.67 -10.44
C GLU A 145 13.29 -13.86 -9.27
N ASN A 146 13.47 -13.09 -8.19
CA ASN A 146 12.62 -13.16 -7.02
C ASN A 146 11.36 -12.30 -7.21
N GLU A 147 10.20 -12.91 -7.06
CA GLU A 147 8.92 -12.21 -7.05
C GLU A 147 8.65 -11.57 -5.69
N TRP A 148 7.88 -10.50 -5.71
CA TRP A 148 7.49 -9.74 -4.54
C TRP A 148 6.02 -9.99 -4.17
N LEU A 149 5.74 -10.29 -2.90
CA LEU A 149 4.37 -10.26 -2.38
C LEU A 149 4.11 -8.85 -1.85
N GLY A 150 3.58 -8.01 -2.72
CA GLY A 150 3.38 -6.58 -2.49
C GLY A 150 1.97 -6.23 -2.06
N THR A 151 1.24 -5.57 -2.94
CA THR A 151 -0.10 -5.06 -2.69
C THR A 151 -1.03 -6.08 -2.03
N GLY A 152 -1.65 -5.67 -0.93
CA GLY A 152 -2.74 -6.40 -0.29
C GLY A 152 -4.09 -5.85 -0.74
N ILE A 153 -5.06 -6.74 -0.99
CA ILE A 153 -6.42 -6.37 -1.39
C ILE A 153 -7.41 -6.99 -0.40
N CYS A 154 -8.39 -6.22 0.06
CA CYS A 154 -9.55 -6.77 0.77
C CYS A 154 -10.78 -5.86 0.66
N TYR A 155 -11.97 -6.41 0.91
CA TYR A 155 -13.15 -5.59 1.15
C TYR A 155 -13.01 -4.80 2.46
N LYS A 156 -13.52 -3.56 2.50
CA LYS A 156 -13.43 -2.68 3.67
C LYS A 156 -13.90 -3.38 4.96
N LYS A 157 -14.98 -4.13 4.90
CA LYS A 157 -15.55 -4.89 6.05
C LYS A 157 -14.60 -5.93 6.67
N TYR A 158 -13.58 -6.38 5.92
CA TYR A 158 -12.58 -7.34 6.40
C TYR A 158 -11.24 -6.69 6.76
N LEU A 159 -11.08 -5.40 6.47
CA LEU A 159 -9.84 -4.67 6.78
C LEU A 159 -9.78 -4.36 8.27
N LYS A 160 -8.86 -5.01 8.99
CA LYS A 160 -8.61 -4.71 10.41
C LYS A 160 -7.76 -3.46 10.58
N SER A 161 -6.65 -3.38 9.83
CA SER A 161 -5.85 -2.18 9.60
C SER A 161 -5.02 -2.36 8.33
N PRO A 162 -4.54 -1.28 7.70
CA PRO A 162 -3.66 -1.35 6.54
C PRO A 162 -2.41 -2.19 6.79
N GLN A 163 -1.72 -1.97 7.90
CA GLN A 163 -0.52 -2.75 8.26
C GLN A 163 -0.83 -4.22 8.56
N TRP A 164 -2.01 -4.52 9.14
CA TRP A 164 -2.44 -5.91 9.31
C TRP A 164 -2.55 -6.63 7.96
N LEU A 165 -3.08 -5.97 6.92
CA LEU A 165 -3.19 -6.55 5.58
C LEU A 165 -1.80 -6.78 4.96
N ARG A 166 -0.90 -5.80 5.07
CA ARG A 166 0.50 -5.92 4.64
C ARG A 166 1.24 -7.06 5.31
N ASN A 167 1.01 -7.26 6.60
CA ASN A 167 1.65 -8.34 7.38
C ASN A 167 1.23 -9.75 6.95
N LYS A 168 0.16 -9.90 6.14
CA LYS A 168 -0.24 -11.20 5.60
C LYS A 168 0.84 -11.86 4.75
N ARG A 169 1.74 -11.08 4.14
CA ARG A 169 2.91 -11.58 3.38
C ARG A 169 3.86 -12.42 4.24
N PHE A 170 3.96 -12.13 5.54
CA PHE A 170 4.85 -12.84 6.46
C PHE A 170 4.27 -14.14 7.03
N LEU A 171 2.96 -14.38 6.93
CA LEU A 171 2.31 -15.57 7.49
C LEU A 171 2.70 -16.87 6.77
N ARG A 172 3.34 -16.78 5.59
CA ARG A 172 3.87 -17.94 4.86
C ARG A 172 5.19 -18.51 5.42
N ARG A 173 5.83 -17.82 6.36
CA ARG A 173 7.08 -18.25 6.99
C ARG A 173 6.81 -19.26 8.12
N GLY A 174 6.38 -20.48 7.78
CA GLY A 174 6.21 -21.58 8.73
C GLY A 174 5.31 -22.67 8.17
N PHE A 175 5.83 -23.88 8.06
CA PHE A 175 5.16 -25.05 7.47
C PHE A 175 3.77 -25.31 8.09
N LEU A 176 3.66 -25.29 9.43
CA LEU A 176 2.38 -25.54 10.14
C LEU A 176 1.36 -24.41 9.95
N ARG A 177 1.80 -23.14 9.83
CA ARG A 177 0.89 -22.01 9.60
C ARG A 177 0.35 -21.95 8.16
N SER A 178 1.10 -22.45 7.18
CA SER A 178 0.65 -22.51 5.78
C SER A 178 -0.52 -23.47 5.56
N LEU A 179 -0.68 -24.46 6.41
CA LEU A 179 -1.79 -25.43 6.37
C LEU A 179 -3.12 -24.82 6.84
N PHE A 180 -3.10 -23.88 7.80
CA PHE A 180 -4.29 -23.32 8.41
C PHE A 180 -4.72 -21.95 7.86
N PHE A 181 -3.81 -21.20 7.21
CA PHE A 181 -4.10 -19.86 6.69
C PHE A 181 -3.74 -19.78 5.19
N LYS A 182 -4.63 -20.30 4.33
CA LYS A 182 -4.51 -20.09 2.87
C LYS A 182 -4.80 -18.62 2.55
N THR A 183 -3.77 -17.77 2.60
CA THR A 183 -3.84 -16.44 2.00
C THR A 183 -4.00 -16.62 0.49
N GLN A 184 -5.06 -16.06 -0.07
CA GLN A 184 -5.25 -16.05 -1.52
C GLN A 184 -4.13 -15.24 -2.16
N ILE A 185 -3.53 -15.77 -3.23
CA ILE A 185 -2.50 -15.09 -4.00
C ILE A 185 -2.98 -14.97 -5.44
N ILE A 186 -2.82 -13.77 -5.99
CA ILE A 186 -3.08 -13.48 -7.39
C ILE A 186 -1.72 -13.38 -8.07
N ASN A 187 -1.44 -14.31 -8.99
CA ASN A 187 -0.20 -14.33 -9.76
C ASN A 187 -0.23 -13.23 -10.85
N ASN A 188 0.96 -12.81 -11.31
CA ASN A 188 1.14 -11.71 -12.27
C ASN A 188 0.41 -10.43 -11.82
N GLY A 189 0.33 -10.22 -10.49
CA GLY A 189 -0.47 -9.17 -9.87
C GLY A 189 0.10 -7.76 -10.00
N GLY A 190 1.16 -7.57 -10.80
CA GLY A 190 1.72 -6.25 -11.05
C GLY A 190 3.24 -6.18 -10.97
N TRP A 191 3.72 -4.99 -10.63
CA TRP A 191 5.14 -4.64 -10.66
C TRP A 191 5.54 -3.95 -9.36
N HIS A 192 6.74 -4.25 -8.87
CA HIS A 192 7.40 -3.58 -7.76
C HIS A 192 8.72 -3.00 -8.24
N PHE A 193 8.90 -1.70 -8.09
CA PHE A 193 10.03 -0.94 -8.61
C PHE A 193 10.88 -0.40 -7.46
N SER A 194 11.82 -1.21 -6.96
CA SER A 194 12.70 -0.81 -5.86
C SER A 194 13.83 0.10 -6.32
N PHE A 195 14.03 1.21 -5.63
CA PHE A 195 15.16 2.13 -5.84
C PHE A 195 15.18 2.77 -7.25
N LEU A 196 14.02 3.16 -7.78
CA LEU A 196 13.91 4.01 -8.98
C LEU A 196 14.09 5.49 -8.63
#